data_aa7f87eec5bdaa533f51397a2aa90e0d
#
_entry.id   aa7f87eec5bdaa533f51397a2aa90e0d
#
_cell.length_a   1.000
_cell.length_b   1.000
_cell.length_c   1.000
_cell.angle_alpha   90.00
_cell.angle_beta   90.00
_cell.angle_gamma   90.00
#
_symmetry.space_group_name_H-M   'P 1'
#
loop_
_entity.id
_entity.type
_entity.pdbx_description
1 polymer ?
#
loop_
_entity_poly.entity_id
_entity_poly.type
_entity_poly.pdbx_seq_one_letter_code
_entity_poly.pdbx_strand_id
1 'polypeptide(L)'
;MWSLKFKVKNVDGVYSKLTQKYKVVDYFYPVDRYPKGKKIFILGIHTVEGDDKEVDKFCNELKKNKQVINFERNEDVVVLLISEEEKFYELLYDPELYLPSPVIVKDGYEEWNVAAWDREVLEKMMNEILKWKDKLKNFELKS
;
A
#
# COMPACT_ATOMS: atom_id res chain seq x y z
N MET A 1 12.01 18.82 6.18
CA MET A 1 11.71 17.44 5.77
C MET A 1 11.30 17.42 4.30
N TRP A 2 11.74 16.41 3.58
CA TRP A 2 11.40 16.21 2.18
C TRP A 2 10.24 15.24 2.07
N SER A 3 9.41 15.37 1.04
CA SER A 3 8.34 14.43 0.77
C SER A 3 8.31 14.04 -0.70
N LEU A 4 7.93 12.79 -0.95
CA LEU A 4 7.75 12.23 -2.28
C LEU A 4 6.33 11.67 -2.37
N LYS A 5 5.55 12.21 -3.30
CA LYS A 5 4.22 11.71 -3.62
C LYS A 5 4.25 11.00 -4.95
N PHE A 6 3.65 9.84 -5.02
CA PHE A 6 3.56 9.11 -6.28
C PHE A 6 2.29 8.26 -6.33
N LYS A 7 1.88 7.96 -7.53
CA LYS A 7 0.70 7.14 -7.81
C LYS A 7 1.09 6.03 -8.75
N VAL A 8 0.86 4.78 -8.34
CA VAL A 8 1.22 3.60 -9.11
C VAL A 8 0.01 2.71 -9.32
N LYS A 9 -0.04 2.05 -10.46
CA LYS A 9 -1.02 1.01 -10.73
C LYS A 9 -0.41 -0.33 -10.31
N ASN A 10 -0.99 -0.95 -9.31
CA ASN A 10 -0.51 -2.24 -8.81
C ASN A 10 -1.53 -3.34 -9.12
N VAL A 11 -1.49 -3.84 -10.36
CA VAL A 11 -2.44 -4.86 -10.84
C VAL A 11 -2.32 -6.19 -10.10
N ASP A 12 -1.14 -6.47 -9.53
CA ASP A 12 -0.87 -7.69 -8.79
C ASP A 12 -0.99 -7.51 -7.27
N GLY A 13 -1.33 -6.30 -6.83
CA GLY A 13 -1.51 -5.98 -5.42
C GLY A 13 -2.71 -6.68 -4.81
N VAL A 14 -2.58 -7.04 -3.54
CA VAL A 14 -3.64 -7.74 -2.80
C VAL A 14 -4.94 -6.92 -2.76
N TYR A 15 -4.82 -5.60 -2.59
CA TYR A 15 -5.98 -4.70 -2.44
C TYR A 15 -6.36 -3.94 -3.69
N SER A 16 -5.40 -3.53 -4.49
CA SER A 16 -5.61 -2.57 -5.58
C SER A 16 -6.61 -3.06 -6.61
N LYS A 17 -6.49 -4.32 -7.01
CA LYS A 17 -7.40 -4.94 -7.96
C LYS A 17 -8.84 -4.97 -7.44
N LEU A 18 -9.01 -5.19 -6.14
CA LEU A 18 -10.33 -5.25 -5.52
C LEU A 18 -11.00 -3.88 -5.45
N THR A 19 -10.24 -2.80 -5.32
CA THR A 19 -10.80 -1.44 -5.35
C THR A 19 -11.30 -1.06 -6.73
N GLN A 20 -10.77 -1.71 -7.77
CA GLN A 20 -11.28 -1.53 -9.14
C GLN A 20 -12.57 -2.33 -9.36
N LYS A 21 -12.64 -3.52 -8.80
CA LYS A 21 -13.80 -4.41 -8.91
C LYS A 21 -14.99 -3.92 -8.09
N TYR A 22 -14.73 -3.50 -6.88
CA TYR A 22 -15.74 -2.96 -5.96
C TYR A 22 -15.51 -1.47 -5.77
N LYS A 23 -16.58 -0.71 -5.66
CA LYS A 23 -16.50 0.76 -5.54
C LYS A 23 -16.20 1.16 -4.10
N VAL A 24 -14.97 0.90 -3.67
CA VAL A 24 -14.50 1.24 -2.33
C VAL A 24 -13.17 1.98 -2.43
N VAL A 25 -12.89 2.76 -1.40
CA VAL A 25 -11.58 3.39 -1.19
C VAL A 25 -10.99 2.74 0.04
N ASP A 26 -9.76 2.25 -0.06
CA ASP A 26 -9.04 1.63 1.04
C ASP A 26 -7.93 2.58 1.50
N TYR A 27 -8.03 3.03 2.75
CA TYR A 27 -7.01 3.85 3.41
C TYR A 27 -6.16 2.91 4.25
N PHE A 28 -4.92 2.77 3.87
CA PHE A 28 -4.05 1.73 4.41
C PHE A 28 -2.86 2.33 5.14
N TYR A 29 -2.64 1.91 6.40
CA TYR A 29 -1.42 2.19 7.14
C TYR A 29 -0.64 0.88 7.34
N PRO A 30 0.56 0.74 6.75
CA PRO A 30 1.47 -0.33 7.13
C PRO A 30 2.04 -0.02 8.53
N VAL A 31 1.66 -0.84 9.50
CA VAL A 31 2.03 -0.62 10.91
C VAL A 31 3.35 -1.28 11.24
N ASP A 32 3.58 -2.46 10.70
CA ASP A 32 4.79 -3.22 10.96
C ASP A 32 5.10 -4.14 9.77
N ARG A 33 6.36 -4.53 9.70
CA ARG A 33 6.84 -5.44 8.66
C ARG A 33 8.00 -6.26 9.18
N TYR A 34 8.13 -7.45 8.65
CA TYR A 34 9.33 -8.24 8.91
C TYR A 34 9.65 -9.14 7.72
N PRO A 35 10.93 -9.26 7.35
CA PRO A 35 11.35 -10.20 6.33
C PRO A 35 11.46 -11.59 6.93
N LYS A 36 11.05 -12.59 6.15
CA LYS A 36 11.23 -13.99 6.52
C LYS A 36 11.44 -14.81 5.26
N GLY A 37 12.66 -15.33 5.06
CA GLY A 37 13.02 -16.00 3.82
C GLY A 37 13.04 -15.02 2.66
N LYS A 38 12.35 -15.35 1.57
CA LYS A 38 12.23 -14.51 0.37
C LYS A 38 10.97 -13.64 0.39
N LYS A 39 10.23 -13.66 1.50
CA LYS A 39 8.97 -12.93 1.64
C LYS A 39 9.09 -11.82 2.67
N ILE A 40 8.24 -10.84 2.52
CA ILE A 40 8.05 -9.80 3.51
C ILE A 40 6.63 -9.92 4.06
N PHE A 41 6.49 -9.87 5.38
CA PHE A 41 5.21 -9.91 6.06
C PHE A 41 4.84 -8.51 6.49
N ILE A 42 3.65 -8.07 6.14
CA ILE A 42 3.20 -6.70 6.36
C ILE A 42 1.92 -6.73 7.19
N LEU A 43 1.98 -6.12 8.36
CA LEU A 43 0.81 -5.88 9.18
C LEU A 43 0.28 -4.49 8.86
N GLY A 44 -0.96 -4.40 8.47
CA GLY A 44 -1.59 -3.15 8.10
C GLY A 44 -2.95 -2.94 8.75
N ILE A 45 -3.31 -1.68 8.92
CA ILE A 45 -4.63 -1.27 9.35
C ILE A 45 -5.28 -0.57 8.17
N HIS A 46 -6.46 -1.05 7.78
CA HIS A 46 -7.23 -0.53 6.66
C HIS A 46 -8.54 0.06 7.15
N THR A 47 -8.90 1.22 6.64
CA THR A 47 -10.24 1.75 6.76
C THR A 47 -10.85 1.75 5.37
N VAL A 48 -11.95 1.04 5.20
CA VAL A 48 -12.59 0.84 3.89
C VAL A 48 -13.84 1.70 3.81
N GLU A 49 -13.90 2.58 2.82
CA GLU A 49 -14.99 3.51 2.60
C GLU A 49 -15.77 3.15 1.34
N GLY A 50 -17.10 3.13 1.45
CA GLY A 50 -17.99 2.82 0.35
C GLY A 50 -19.37 2.41 0.88
N ASP A 51 -20.26 2.04 -0.02
CA ASP A 51 -21.56 1.47 0.36
C ASP A 51 -21.36 0.16 1.11
N ASP A 52 -22.19 -0.10 2.11
CA ASP A 52 -22.07 -1.28 2.97
C ASP A 52 -21.96 -2.58 2.17
N LYS A 53 -22.75 -2.72 1.11
CA LYS A 53 -22.71 -3.91 0.25
C LYS A 53 -21.36 -4.07 -0.47
N GLU A 54 -20.81 -2.97 -0.95
CA GLU A 54 -19.52 -2.98 -1.64
C GLU A 54 -18.38 -3.26 -0.67
N VAL A 55 -18.44 -2.67 0.53
CA VAL A 55 -17.46 -2.94 1.59
C VAL A 55 -17.48 -4.41 2.00
N ASP A 56 -18.68 -4.98 2.17
CA ASP A 56 -18.83 -6.40 2.52
C ASP A 56 -18.23 -7.32 1.45
N LYS A 57 -18.50 -7.04 0.19
CA LYS A 57 -17.96 -7.82 -0.93
C LYS A 57 -16.44 -7.73 -1.01
N PHE A 58 -15.93 -6.51 -0.87
CA PHE A 58 -14.48 -6.25 -0.84
C PHE A 58 -13.82 -7.06 0.28
N CYS A 59 -14.31 -6.95 1.50
CA CYS A 59 -13.75 -7.64 2.66
C CYS A 59 -13.84 -9.16 2.53
N ASN A 60 -14.96 -9.67 2.03
CA ASN A 60 -15.15 -11.12 1.84
C ASN A 60 -14.18 -11.70 0.81
N GLU A 61 -13.94 -10.99 -0.28
CA GLU A 61 -12.98 -11.45 -1.29
C GLU A 61 -11.54 -11.29 -0.82
N LEU A 62 -11.24 -10.18 -0.14
CA LEU A 62 -9.92 -9.93 0.46
C LEU A 62 -9.52 -11.06 1.41
N LYS A 63 -10.43 -11.45 2.27
CA LYS A 63 -10.22 -12.53 3.25
C LYS A 63 -9.81 -13.85 2.60
N LYS A 64 -10.25 -14.12 1.39
CA LYS A 64 -9.98 -15.37 0.66
C LYS A 64 -8.67 -15.35 -0.12
N ASN A 65 -7.98 -14.22 -0.18
CA ASN A 65 -6.74 -14.10 -0.92
C ASN A 65 -5.63 -14.95 -0.28
N LYS A 66 -4.85 -15.66 -1.10
CA LYS A 66 -3.79 -16.57 -0.64
C LYS A 66 -2.69 -15.86 0.14
N GLN A 67 -2.45 -14.59 -0.15
CA GLN A 67 -1.42 -13.80 0.51
C GLN A 67 -1.84 -13.32 1.90
N VAL A 68 -3.13 -13.44 2.22
CA VAL A 68 -3.67 -13.05 3.53
C VAL A 68 -3.43 -14.16 4.53
N ILE A 69 -2.62 -13.86 5.54
CA ILE A 69 -2.28 -14.79 6.63
C ILE A 69 -3.28 -14.67 7.76
N ASN A 70 -3.59 -13.46 8.18
CA ASN A 70 -4.54 -13.17 9.24
C ASN A 70 -5.44 -12.02 8.82
N PHE A 71 -6.69 -12.09 9.22
CA PHE A 71 -7.72 -11.11 8.89
C PHE A 71 -8.64 -10.90 10.08
N GLU A 72 -8.80 -9.64 10.49
CA GLU A 72 -9.76 -9.27 11.52
C GLU A 72 -10.51 -8.03 11.07
N ARG A 73 -11.83 -8.11 11.06
CA ARG A 73 -12.68 -7.00 10.65
C ARG A 73 -13.55 -6.54 11.80
N ASN A 74 -13.61 -5.22 12.00
CA ASN A 74 -14.55 -4.56 12.90
C ASN A 74 -15.20 -3.42 12.12
N GLU A 75 -16.40 -3.67 11.60
CA GLU A 75 -17.16 -2.75 10.73
C GLU A 75 -16.37 -2.41 9.46
N ASP A 76 -15.89 -1.17 9.32
CA ASP A 76 -15.11 -0.70 8.17
C ASP A 76 -13.60 -0.72 8.39
N VAL A 77 -13.17 -1.17 9.58
CA VAL A 77 -11.76 -1.28 9.92
C VAL A 77 -11.32 -2.74 9.80
N VAL A 78 -10.24 -2.96 9.08
CA VAL A 78 -9.66 -4.28 8.85
C VAL A 78 -8.20 -4.28 9.30
N VAL A 79 -7.85 -5.23 10.17
CA VAL A 79 -6.45 -5.49 10.52
C VAL A 79 -6.02 -6.73 9.75
N LEU A 80 -4.93 -6.60 9.03
CA LEU A 80 -4.55 -7.57 8.02
C LEU A 80 -3.06 -7.86 8.08
N LEU A 81 -2.70 -9.15 8.09
CA LEU A 81 -1.33 -9.59 7.90
C LEU A 81 -1.24 -10.28 6.54
N ILE A 82 -0.40 -9.76 5.67
CA ILE A 82 -0.17 -10.33 4.34
C ILE A 82 1.29 -10.73 4.17
N SER A 83 1.54 -11.61 3.20
CA SER A 83 2.89 -11.92 2.74
C SER A 83 3.06 -11.44 1.30
N GLU A 84 4.19 -10.82 1.03
CA GLU A 84 4.56 -10.29 -0.29
C GLU A 84 5.94 -10.74 -0.70
N GLU A 85 6.16 -10.96 -1.98
CA GLU A 85 7.47 -11.33 -2.53
C GLU A 85 8.18 -10.17 -3.20
N GLU A 86 7.48 -9.06 -3.43
CA GLU A 86 8.01 -7.94 -4.21
C GLU A 86 9.01 -7.09 -3.44
N LYS A 87 10.13 -6.79 -4.12
CA LYS A 87 11.18 -5.90 -3.60
C LYS A 87 10.71 -4.48 -3.35
N PHE A 88 9.59 -4.08 -3.96
CA PHE A 88 9.01 -2.75 -3.78
C PHE A 88 8.72 -2.42 -2.32
N TYR A 89 8.13 -3.38 -1.63
CA TYR A 89 7.78 -3.18 -0.23
C TYR A 89 9.02 -3.04 0.67
N GLU A 90 10.15 -3.59 0.25
CA GLU A 90 11.40 -3.40 0.97
C GLU A 90 11.85 -1.94 0.96
N LEU A 91 11.69 -1.25 -0.18
CA LEU A 91 12.04 0.16 -0.31
C LEU A 91 11.15 1.05 0.55
N LEU A 92 9.85 0.73 0.60
CA LEU A 92 8.87 1.51 1.36
C LEU A 92 9.03 1.39 2.87
N TYR A 93 9.80 0.41 3.32
CA TYR A 93 9.96 0.12 4.73
C TYR A 93 11.37 0.40 5.25
N ASP A 94 12.09 1.29 4.57
CA ASP A 94 13.33 1.82 5.11
C ASP A 94 13.04 2.56 6.42
N PRO A 95 13.81 2.29 7.49
CA PRO A 95 13.58 2.95 8.79
C PRO A 95 13.73 4.47 8.76
N GLU A 96 14.36 5.02 7.72
CA GLU A 96 14.48 6.48 7.54
C GLU A 96 13.28 7.10 6.84
N LEU A 97 12.31 6.28 6.39
CA LEU A 97 11.09 6.76 5.76
C LEU A 97 9.95 6.87 6.73
N TYR A 98 9.13 7.90 6.54
CA TYR A 98 7.91 8.12 7.30
C TYR A 98 6.72 8.12 6.35
N LEU A 99 5.59 7.66 6.84
CA LEU A 99 4.32 7.78 6.12
C LEU A 99 3.46 8.83 6.85
N PRO A 100 3.48 10.09 6.38
CA PRO A 100 2.71 11.14 7.05
C PRO A 100 1.20 11.03 6.87
N SER A 101 0.76 10.20 5.93
CA SER A 101 -0.65 9.96 5.65
C SER A 101 -0.84 8.52 5.20
N PRO A 102 -2.07 7.97 5.28
CA PRO A 102 -2.30 6.61 4.79
C PRO A 102 -2.07 6.51 3.29
N VAL A 103 -1.76 5.30 2.85
CA VAL A 103 -1.77 4.96 1.43
C VAL A 103 -3.24 4.91 1.00
N ILE A 104 -3.57 5.57 -0.09
CA ILE A 104 -4.94 5.58 -0.61
C ILE A 104 -5.00 4.63 -1.80
N VAL A 105 -5.80 3.58 -1.65
CA VAL A 105 -5.99 2.60 -2.72
C VAL A 105 -7.38 2.81 -3.32
N LYS A 106 -7.42 3.20 -4.59
CA LYS A 106 -8.65 3.57 -5.28
C LYS A 106 -8.53 3.30 -6.77
N ASP A 107 -9.58 2.74 -7.37
CA ASP A 107 -9.66 2.48 -8.81
C ASP A 107 -8.47 1.69 -9.38
N GLY A 108 -7.89 0.81 -8.59
CA GLY A 108 -6.74 0.00 -8.98
C GLY A 108 -5.40 0.69 -8.82
N TYR A 109 -5.38 1.90 -8.29
CA TYR A 109 -4.16 2.69 -8.05
C TYR A 109 -3.86 2.83 -6.57
N GLU A 110 -2.59 2.96 -6.26
CA GLU A 110 -2.12 3.29 -4.91
C GLU A 110 -1.45 4.65 -4.94
N GLU A 111 -1.92 5.54 -4.07
CA GLU A 111 -1.34 6.87 -3.87
C GLU A 111 -0.52 6.85 -2.60
N TRP A 112 0.78 7.09 -2.76
CA TRP A 112 1.74 7.09 -1.66
C TRP A 112 2.25 8.49 -1.39
N ASN A 113 2.41 8.80 -0.11
CA ASN A 113 3.12 9.98 0.35
C ASN A 113 4.15 9.51 1.37
N VAL A 114 5.42 9.66 1.03
CA VAL A 114 6.52 9.26 1.89
C VAL A 114 7.38 10.48 2.19
N ALA A 115 7.93 10.54 3.39
CA ALA A 115 8.76 11.65 3.82
C ALA A 115 10.05 11.14 4.46
N ALA A 116 11.09 11.96 4.40
CA ALA A 116 12.37 11.69 5.02
C ALA A 116 13.07 13.00 5.37
N TRP A 117 13.90 12.98 6.39
CA TRP A 117 14.74 14.12 6.72
C TRP A 117 15.82 14.35 5.67
N ASP A 118 16.38 13.26 5.14
CA ASP A 118 17.42 13.28 4.13
C ASP A 118 16.82 13.10 2.73
N ARG A 119 17.06 14.09 1.87
CA ARG A 119 16.60 14.04 0.49
C ARG A 119 17.15 12.83 -0.29
N GLU A 120 18.38 12.42 0.00
CA GLU A 120 19.02 11.31 -0.71
C GLU A 120 18.26 9.99 -0.55
N VAL A 121 17.63 9.78 0.60
CA VAL A 121 16.79 8.60 0.85
C VAL A 121 15.62 8.57 -0.13
N LEU A 122 14.97 9.71 -0.34
CA LEU A 122 13.85 9.83 -1.28
C LEU A 122 14.31 9.75 -2.74
N GLU A 123 15.46 10.32 -3.07
CA GLU A 123 16.01 10.25 -4.42
C GLU A 123 16.34 8.81 -4.82
N LYS A 124 16.89 8.05 -3.90
CA LYS A 124 17.19 6.63 -4.09
C LYS A 124 15.90 5.85 -4.35
N MET A 125 14.87 6.12 -3.55
CA MET A 125 13.56 5.52 -3.72
C MET A 125 12.94 5.90 -5.07
N MET A 126 13.00 7.17 -5.43
CA MET A 126 12.48 7.68 -6.70
C MET A 126 13.14 6.99 -7.89
N ASN A 127 14.47 6.80 -7.84
CA ASN A 127 15.20 6.13 -8.91
C ASN A 127 14.73 4.67 -9.10
N GLU A 128 14.41 3.99 -8.01
CA GLU A 128 13.86 2.64 -8.08
C GLU A 128 12.43 2.63 -8.64
N ILE A 129 11.60 3.56 -8.21
CA ILE A 129 10.22 3.69 -8.69
C ILE A 129 10.18 4.00 -10.19
N LEU A 130 11.08 4.84 -10.69
CA LEU A 130 11.14 5.18 -12.11
C LEU A 130 11.43 3.99 -13.02
N LYS A 131 11.97 2.91 -12.50
CA LYS A 131 12.15 1.66 -13.24
C LYS A 131 10.82 0.99 -13.57
N TRP A 132 9.73 1.41 -12.94
CA TRP A 132 8.38 0.87 -13.15
C TRP A 132 7.52 1.81 -13.99
N LYS A 133 8.08 2.35 -15.06
CA LYS A 133 7.46 3.36 -15.94
C LYS A 133 6.02 3.05 -16.32
N ASP A 134 5.73 1.78 -16.62
CA ASP A 134 4.41 1.35 -17.07
C ASP A 134 3.34 1.40 -15.97
N LYS A 135 3.78 1.40 -14.70
CA LYS A 135 2.91 1.41 -13.53
C LYS A 135 2.80 2.79 -12.88
N LEU A 136 3.80 3.64 -13.09
CA LEU A 136 3.86 4.97 -12.49
C LEU A 136 3.01 5.97 -13.28
N LYS A 137 2.05 6.59 -12.60
CA LYS A 137 1.19 7.60 -13.22
C LYS A 137 1.71 9.01 -13.04
N ASN A 138 2.14 9.34 -11.84
CA ASN A 138 2.73 10.63 -11.54
C ASN A 138 3.56 10.56 -10.27
N PHE A 139 4.46 11.53 -10.10
CA PHE A 139 5.19 11.69 -8.84
C PHE A 139 5.61 13.13 -8.65
N GLU A 140 5.86 13.53 -7.41
CA GLU A 140 6.28 14.87 -7.04
C GLU A 140 7.20 14.81 -5.82
N LEU A 141 8.40 15.35 -5.96
CA LEU A 141 9.38 15.50 -4.86
C LEU A 141 9.46 16.97 -4.48
N LYS A 142 9.25 17.27 -3.19
CA LYS A 142 9.35 18.64 -2.68
C LYS A 142 9.77 18.69 -1.22
N SER A 143 10.30 19.84 -0.83
CA SER A 143 10.67 20.13 0.56
C SER A 143 9.49 20.66 1.37
#